data_80acc8221db02d1d0ca6cb1af2e0eabc
#
_entry.id   80acc8221db02d1d0ca6cb1af2e0eabc
#
_cell.length_a   1.000
_cell.length_b   1.000
_cell.length_c   1.000
_cell.angle_alpha   90.00
_cell.angle_beta   90.00
_cell.angle_gamma   90.00
#
_symmetry.space_group_name_H-M   'P 1'
#
loop_
_entity.id
_entity.type
_entity.pdbx_description
1 polymer ?
#
loop_
_entity_poly.entity_id
_entity_poly.type
_entity_poly.pdbx_seq_one_letter_code
_entity_poly.pdbx_strand_id
1 'polypeptide(L)'
;MPPTLPVATTAVQPVRVFLVEDSPAVRELIVENLDDIPGLVFAGFSDTEADALRLLRQNVYDVLIFDIELRQGNGISLLRSLSATPTLPDSLKIIFSNNVSSAYRRVGEQYGVRYFFDKTSELPKLRHLLEQVTRGAALS
;
A
#
# COMPACT_ATOMS: atom_id res chain seq x y z
N MET A 1 28.04 2.44 31.65
CA MET A 1 27.65 2.45 30.97
C MET A 1 27.11 2.27 30.37
N PRO A 2 26.85 2.22 29.99
CA PRO A 2 26.31 2.05 29.12
C PRO A 2 25.89 2.02 28.43
N PRO A 3 25.72 1.83 28.00
CA PRO A 3 25.29 1.71 27.01
C PRO A 3 24.86 1.77 26.20
N THR A 4 24.96 1.77 25.74
CA THR A 4 24.61 1.77 24.73
C THR A 4 23.83 1.45 24.14
N LEU A 5 23.66 1.42 23.86
CA LEU A 5 23.01 1.16 23.07
C LEU A 5 22.27 1.30 22.51
N PRO A 6 22.10 1.14 22.40
CA PRO A 6 21.39 1.07 21.68
C PRO A 6 20.99 1.49 20.84
N VAL A 7 21.27 1.88 20.54
CA VAL A 7 20.98 2.10 19.69
C VAL A 7 20.57 1.65 18.83
N ALA A 8 20.87 1.52 18.78
CA ALA A 8 20.68 1.13 17.87
C ALA A 8 19.80 0.75 17.41
N THR A 9 19.85 0.71 17.81
CA THR A 9 19.09 0.44 17.49
C THR A 9 18.31 1.02 16.82
N THR A 10 18.77 1.47 16.66
CA THR A 10 18.22 2.07 15.69
C THR A 10 17.45 1.28 14.91
N ALA A 11 16.71 0.76 15.50
CA ALA A 11 15.81 -0.07 14.90
C ALA A 11 15.08 0.66 13.83
N VAL A 12 15.33 0.26 12.65
CA VAL A 12 14.53 0.69 11.53
C VAL A 12 13.17 0.07 11.74
N GLN A 13 12.16 0.90 11.86
CA GLN A 13 10.80 0.42 11.98
C GLN A 13 10.41 -0.29 10.69
N PRO A 14 9.73 -1.43 10.76
CA PRO A 14 9.26 -2.09 9.56
C PRO A 14 8.27 -1.22 8.80
N VAL A 15 8.30 -1.31 7.48
CA VAL A 15 7.33 -0.66 6.62
C VAL A 15 6.08 -1.53 6.59
N ARG A 16 4.98 -0.99 7.05
CA ARG A 16 3.72 -1.71 7.20
C ARG A 16 2.84 -1.47 6.00
N VAL A 17 2.48 -2.54 5.32
CA VAL A 17 1.68 -2.49 4.10
C VAL A 17 0.27 -2.99 4.38
N PHE A 18 -0.72 -2.26 3.88
CA PHE A 18 -2.10 -2.70 3.82
C PHE A 18 -2.48 -2.97 2.37
N LEU A 19 -3.02 -4.15 2.08
CA LEU A 19 -3.36 -4.58 0.73
C LEU A 19 -4.86 -4.76 0.59
N VAL A 20 -5.46 -4.07 -0.39
CA VAL A 20 -6.88 -4.20 -0.73
C VAL A 20 -6.98 -4.97 -2.04
N GLU A 21 -7.36 -6.23 -1.96
CA GLU A 21 -7.42 -7.14 -3.09
C GLU A 21 -8.47 -8.21 -2.81
N ASP A 22 -9.45 -8.38 -3.69
CA ASP A 22 -10.56 -9.30 -3.46
C ASP A 22 -10.33 -10.72 -3.97
N SER A 23 -9.26 -10.96 -4.72
CA SER A 23 -8.91 -12.31 -5.15
C SER A 23 -7.89 -12.92 -4.18
N PRO A 24 -8.24 -14.00 -3.47
CA PRO A 24 -7.27 -14.68 -2.60
C PRO A 24 -6.03 -15.15 -3.34
N ALA A 25 -6.20 -15.65 -4.58
CA ALA A 25 -5.08 -16.13 -5.38
C ALA A 25 -4.13 -15.00 -5.75
N VAL A 26 -4.66 -13.85 -6.14
CA VAL A 26 -3.85 -12.68 -6.47
C VAL A 26 -3.16 -12.14 -5.22
N ARG A 27 -3.87 -12.10 -4.09
CA ARG A 27 -3.28 -11.65 -2.83
C ARG A 27 -2.09 -12.54 -2.43
N GLU A 28 -2.24 -13.87 -2.54
CA GLU A 28 -1.15 -14.78 -2.26
C GLU A 28 0.03 -14.55 -3.19
N LEU A 29 -0.24 -14.35 -4.47
CA LEU A 29 0.80 -14.08 -5.45
C LEU A 29 1.59 -12.81 -5.11
N ILE A 30 0.89 -11.76 -4.74
CA ILE A 30 1.52 -10.50 -4.34
C ILE A 30 2.40 -10.71 -3.11
N VAL A 31 1.86 -11.35 -2.09
CA VAL A 31 2.61 -11.59 -0.85
C VAL A 31 3.83 -12.47 -1.11
N GLU A 32 3.67 -13.56 -1.85
CA GLU A 32 4.79 -14.45 -2.14
C GLU A 32 5.94 -13.76 -2.87
N ASN A 33 5.61 -12.78 -3.71
CA ASN A 33 6.60 -12.08 -4.49
C ASN A 33 7.24 -10.90 -3.77
N LEU A 34 6.68 -10.46 -2.65
CA LEU A 34 7.13 -9.25 -1.97
C LEU A 34 7.52 -9.45 -0.51
N ASP A 35 7.10 -10.55 0.13
CA ASP A 35 7.29 -10.72 1.57
C ASP A 35 8.75 -10.98 1.97
N ASP A 36 9.61 -11.31 1.02
CA ASP A 36 11.03 -11.51 1.27
C ASP A 36 11.83 -10.20 1.26
N ILE A 37 11.19 -9.08 0.96
CA ILE A 37 11.87 -7.77 1.00
C ILE A 37 12.18 -7.44 2.46
N PRO A 38 13.48 -7.26 2.82
CA PRO A 38 13.82 -6.96 4.20
C PRO A 38 13.16 -5.66 4.67
N GLY A 39 12.57 -5.70 5.85
CA GLY A 39 11.93 -4.53 6.43
C GLY A 39 10.50 -4.28 5.98
N LEU A 40 9.94 -5.13 5.13
CA LEU A 40 8.56 -5.00 4.67
C LEU A 40 7.66 -5.99 5.42
N VAL A 41 6.50 -5.53 5.88
CA VAL A 41 5.54 -6.38 6.58
C VAL A 41 4.16 -6.14 5.99
N PHE A 42 3.49 -7.20 5.55
CA PHE A 42 2.08 -7.12 5.18
C PHE A 42 1.27 -7.18 6.48
N ALA A 43 0.82 -6.02 6.92
CA ALA A 43 0.22 -5.85 8.24
C ALA A 43 -1.30 -5.86 8.23
N GLY A 44 -1.92 -5.84 7.06
CA GLY A 44 -3.37 -5.89 6.97
C GLY A 44 -3.84 -6.16 5.55
N PHE A 45 -5.04 -6.74 5.47
CA PHE A 45 -5.68 -7.10 4.20
C PHE A 45 -7.16 -6.81 4.27
N SER A 46 -7.73 -6.48 3.11
CA SER A 46 -9.18 -6.41 2.98
C SER A 46 -9.59 -6.76 1.56
N ASP A 47 -10.79 -7.29 1.40
CA ASP A 47 -11.33 -7.67 0.10
C ASP A 47 -12.54 -6.82 -0.31
N THR A 48 -12.97 -5.89 0.54
CA THR A 48 -14.09 -4.99 0.23
C THR A 48 -13.76 -3.56 0.62
N GLU A 49 -14.45 -2.62 -0.02
CA GLU A 49 -14.28 -1.19 0.29
C GLU A 49 -14.63 -0.88 1.73
N ALA A 50 -15.78 -1.38 2.22
CA ALA A 50 -16.26 -1.06 3.55
C ALA A 50 -15.32 -1.59 4.64
N ASP A 51 -14.84 -2.81 4.48
CA ASP A 51 -13.93 -3.40 5.44
C ASP A 51 -12.57 -2.69 5.44
N ALA A 52 -12.07 -2.35 4.25
CA ALA A 52 -10.84 -1.60 4.12
C ALA A 52 -10.94 -0.24 4.82
N LEU A 53 -12.04 0.48 4.59
CA LEU A 53 -12.24 1.78 5.20
C LEU A 53 -12.26 1.67 6.73
N ARG A 54 -12.96 0.66 7.26
CA ARG A 54 -13.04 0.44 8.69
C ARG A 54 -11.66 0.19 9.30
N LEU A 55 -10.88 -0.69 8.67
CA LEU A 55 -9.54 -1.03 9.17
C LEU A 55 -8.56 0.13 9.05
N LEU A 56 -8.65 0.88 7.95
CA LEU A 56 -7.74 2.01 7.72
C LEU A 56 -8.04 3.19 8.64
N ARG A 57 -9.24 3.29 9.16
CA ARG A 57 -9.58 4.30 10.17
C ARG A 57 -9.11 3.92 11.56
N GLN A 58 -8.84 2.65 11.81
CA GLN A 58 -8.45 2.15 13.12
C GLN A 58 -6.96 1.92 13.28
N ASN A 59 -6.22 1.84 12.18
CA ASN A 59 -4.82 1.46 12.20
C ASN A 59 -4.01 2.36 11.28
N VAL A 60 -2.69 2.44 11.56
CA VAL A 60 -1.77 3.24 10.78
C VAL A 60 -0.91 2.29 9.93
N TYR A 61 -0.79 2.60 8.65
CA TYR A 61 0.05 1.86 7.72
C TYR A 61 0.91 2.84 6.93
N ASP A 62 2.07 2.37 6.51
CA ASP A 62 3.01 3.21 5.76
C ASP A 62 2.72 3.20 4.26
N VAL A 63 2.21 2.07 3.77
CA VAL A 63 1.93 1.88 2.34
C VAL A 63 0.55 1.27 2.19
N LEU A 64 -0.24 1.82 1.28
CA LEU A 64 -1.55 1.30 0.92
C LEU A 64 -1.51 0.88 -0.55
N ILE A 65 -1.83 -0.38 -0.81
CA ILE A 65 -1.89 -0.91 -2.18
C ILE A 65 -3.33 -1.30 -2.45
N PHE A 66 -3.93 -0.73 -3.50
CA PHE A 66 -5.33 -0.94 -3.82
C PHE A 66 -5.53 -1.50 -5.22
N ASP A 67 -6.46 -2.41 -5.37
CA ASP A 67 -7.10 -2.65 -6.65
C ASP A 67 -8.24 -1.64 -6.83
N ILE A 68 -8.56 -1.28 -8.06
CA ILE A 68 -9.68 -0.40 -8.36
C ILE A 68 -10.99 -1.17 -8.30
N GLU A 69 -11.05 -2.33 -8.95
CA GLU A 69 -12.27 -3.12 -9.02
C GLU A 69 -12.29 -4.18 -7.92
N LEU A 70 -13.21 -4.05 -7.00
CA LEU A 70 -13.36 -4.96 -5.88
C LEU A 70 -14.70 -5.70 -6.00
N ARG A 71 -14.78 -6.89 -5.39
CA ARG A 71 -16.01 -7.66 -5.35
C ARG A 71 -17.17 -6.84 -4.77
N GLN A 72 -16.88 -6.06 -3.74
CA GLN A 72 -17.83 -5.12 -3.17
C GLN A 72 -17.13 -3.78 -3.03
N GLY A 73 -17.63 -2.79 -3.76
CA GLY A 73 -17.06 -1.47 -3.73
C GLY A 73 -16.01 -1.23 -4.79
N ASN A 74 -15.23 -0.20 -4.59
CA ASN A 74 -14.30 0.29 -5.59
C ASN A 74 -13.14 1.02 -4.90
N GLY A 75 -11.92 0.81 -5.40
CA GLY A 75 -10.74 1.45 -4.83
C GLY A 75 -10.75 2.97 -4.94
N ILE A 76 -11.35 3.51 -5.99
CA ILE A 76 -11.46 4.97 -6.15
C ILE A 76 -12.43 5.55 -5.11
N SER A 77 -13.55 4.88 -4.88
CA SER A 77 -14.49 5.29 -3.84
C SER A 77 -13.86 5.22 -2.45
N LEU A 78 -13.04 4.20 -2.22
CA LEU A 78 -12.28 4.06 -0.97
C LEU A 78 -11.34 5.25 -0.79
N LEU A 79 -10.59 5.61 -1.83
CA LEU A 79 -9.69 6.76 -1.79
C LEU A 79 -10.43 8.05 -1.47
N ARG A 80 -11.61 8.24 -2.07
CA ARG A 80 -12.43 9.43 -1.81
C ARG A 80 -12.81 9.50 -0.34
N SER A 81 -13.24 8.37 0.22
CA SER A 81 -13.62 8.31 1.64
C SER A 81 -12.44 8.57 2.56
N LEU A 82 -11.26 8.04 2.21
CA LEU A 82 -10.05 8.26 3.00
C LEU A 82 -9.62 9.72 2.95
N SER A 83 -9.74 10.38 1.81
CA SER A 83 -9.36 11.78 1.66
C SER A 83 -10.25 12.71 2.47
N ALA A 84 -11.45 12.27 2.79
CA ALA A 84 -12.38 13.05 3.62
C ALA A 84 -12.10 12.88 5.12
N THR A 85 -11.12 12.08 5.50
CA THR A 85 -10.79 11.84 6.90
C THR A 85 -9.50 12.58 7.24
N PRO A 86 -9.57 13.79 7.84
CA PRO A 86 -8.41 14.65 7.98
C PRO A 86 -7.37 14.15 8.98
N THR A 87 -7.72 13.18 9.79
CA THR A 87 -6.82 12.65 10.81
C THR A 87 -6.00 11.45 10.36
N LEU A 88 -6.21 10.98 9.13
CA LEU A 88 -5.43 9.85 8.62
C LEU A 88 -4.01 10.29 8.31
N PRO A 89 -3.01 9.49 8.69
CA PRO A 89 -1.63 9.81 8.39
C PRO A 89 -1.36 9.72 6.90
N ASP A 90 -0.27 10.36 6.51
CA ASP A 90 0.16 10.42 5.13
C ASP A 90 0.82 9.09 4.75
N SER A 91 0.09 8.20 4.13
CA SER A 91 0.60 6.92 3.66
C SER A 91 0.91 6.99 2.18
N LEU A 92 1.90 6.22 1.74
CA LEU A 92 2.19 6.08 0.31
C LEU A 92 1.06 5.27 -0.33
N LYS A 93 0.36 5.85 -1.28
CA LYS A 93 -0.78 5.21 -1.94
C LYS A 93 -0.39 4.74 -3.32
N ILE A 94 -0.64 3.47 -3.58
CA ILE A 94 -0.30 2.79 -4.83
C ILE A 94 -1.55 2.09 -5.35
N ILE A 95 -1.85 2.28 -6.64
CA ILE A 95 -2.88 1.46 -7.31
C ILE A 95 -2.17 0.37 -8.09
N PHE A 96 -2.61 -0.87 -7.87
CA PHE A 96 -2.12 -2.05 -8.54
C PHE A 96 -3.33 -2.80 -9.10
N SER A 97 -3.61 -2.62 -10.40
CA SER A 97 -4.88 -3.01 -10.97
C SER A 97 -4.74 -3.38 -12.44
N ASN A 98 -5.68 -4.19 -12.94
CA ASN A 98 -5.77 -4.45 -14.37
C ASN A 98 -6.39 -3.29 -15.14
N ASN A 99 -6.96 -2.32 -14.44
CA ASN A 99 -7.70 -1.22 -15.04
C ASN A 99 -7.06 0.11 -14.68
N VAL A 100 -5.91 0.41 -15.29
CA VAL A 100 -5.19 1.66 -15.04
C VAL A 100 -5.34 2.56 -16.27
N SER A 101 -6.56 3.05 -16.48
CA SER A 101 -6.85 4.00 -17.55
C SER A 101 -6.39 5.40 -17.18
N SER A 102 -6.27 6.28 -18.18
CA SER A 102 -5.91 7.68 -17.93
C SER A 102 -6.94 8.38 -17.04
N ALA A 103 -8.21 8.01 -17.16
CA ALA A 103 -9.26 8.56 -16.31
C ALA A 103 -9.05 8.17 -14.85
N TYR A 104 -8.76 6.90 -14.59
CA TYR A 104 -8.50 6.44 -13.22
C TYR A 104 -7.21 7.03 -12.65
N ARG A 105 -6.17 7.18 -13.48
CA ARG A 105 -4.94 7.85 -13.05
C ARG A 105 -5.22 9.28 -12.60
N ARG A 106 -5.99 10.01 -13.35
CA ARG A 106 -6.29 11.41 -13.04
C ARG A 106 -7.03 11.53 -11.71
N VAL A 107 -8.04 10.68 -11.51
CA VAL A 107 -8.80 10.70 -10.27
C VAL A 107 -7.95 10.21 -9.09
N GLY A 108 -7.17 9.16 -9.30
CA GLY A 108 -6.29 8.65 -8.25
C GLY A 108 -5.28 9.68 -7.78
N GLU A 109 -4.66 10.38 -8.72
CA GLU A 109 -3.72 11.46 -8.40
C GLU A 109 -4.38 12.57 -7.59
N GLN A 110 -5.62 12.88 -7.90
CA GLN A 110 -6.41 13.86 -7.17
C GLN A 110 -6.55 13.48 -5.70
N TYR A 111 -6.61 12.19 -5.39
CA TYR A 111 -6.73 11.67 -4.03
C TYR A 111 -5.40 11.19 -3.44
N GLY A 112 -4.28 11.58 -4.04
CA GLY A 112 -2.97 11.36 -3.46
C GLY A 112 -2.25 10.09 -3.86
N VAL A 113 -2.74 9.36 -4.87
CA VAL A 113 -2.03 8.18 -5.38
C VAL A 113 -0.80 8.63 -6.14
N ARG A 114 0.36 8.08 -5.79
CA ARG A 114 1.63 8.44 -6.44
C ARG A 114 2.05 7.48 -7.52
N TYR A 115 1.66 6.20 -7.44
CA TYR A 115 2.12 5.19 -8.37
C TYR A 115 0.95 4.33 -8.83
N PHE A 116 0.98 3.98 -10.11
CA PHE A 116 -0.03 3.14 -10.75
C PHE A 116 0.69 2.05 -11.51
N PHE A 117 0.43 0.80 -11.17
CA PHE A 117 1.05 -0.33 -11.83
C PHE A 117 0.00 -1.28 -12.38
N ASP A 118 0.27 -1.83 -13.55
CA ASP A 118 -0.56 -2.85 -14.17
C ASP A 118 -0.32 -4.20 -13.49
N LYS A 119 -1.39 -4.80 -13.03
CA LYS A 119 -1.34 -6.05 -12.26
C LYS A 119 -0.78 -7.22 -13.08
N THR A 120 -1.01 -7.21 -14.41
CA THR A 120 -0.58 -8.31 -15.25
C THR A 120 0.89 -8.25 -15.66
N SER A 121 1.50 -7.08 -15.65
CA SER A 121 2.83 -6.91 -16.23
C SER A 121 3.83 -6.15 -15.36
N GLU A 122 3.39 -5.48 -14.30
CA GLU A 122 4.25 -4.55 -13.58
C GLU A 122 4.53 -4.92 -12.12
N LEU A 123 4.31 -6.16 -11.74
CA LEU A 123 4.67 -6.62 -10.39
C LEU A 123 6.16 -6.37 -10.08
N PRO A 124 7.11 -6.58 -11.02
CA PRO A 124 8.51 -6.25 -10.76
C PRO A 124 8.74 -4.77 -10.45
N LYS A 125 7.97 -3.89 -11.05
CA LYS A 125 8.08 -2.44 -10.77
C LYS A 125 7.57 -2.12 -9.37
N LEU A 126 6.48 -2.77 -8.96
CA LEU A 126 5.98 -2.63 -7.59
C LEU A 126 7.04 -3.11 -6.60
N ARG A 127 7.65 -4.26 -6.86
CA ARG A 127 8.72 -4.78 -6.00
C ARG A 127 9.87 -3.79 -5.88
N HIS A 128 10.32 -3.25 -7.00
CA HIS A 128 11.42 -2.29 -7.01
C HIS A 128 11.10 -1.06 -6.17
N LEU A 129 9.87 -0.55 -6.30
CA LEU A 129 9.43 0.59 -5.50
C LEU A 129 9.47 0.26 -4.00
N LEU A 130 8.96 -0.89 -3.61
CA LEU A 130 8.92 -1.27 -2.20
C LEU A 130 10.33 -1.52 -1.64
N GLU A 131 11.24 -2.02 -2.45
CA GLU A 131 12.64 -2.12 -2.05
C GLU A 131 13.24 -0.74 -1.76
N GLN A 132 12.90 0.25 -2.57
CA GLN A 132 13.34 1.62 -2.34
C GLN A 132 12.74 2.20 -1.06
N VAL A 133 11.46 1.96 -0.84
CA VAL A 133 10.76 2.45 0.35
C VAL A 133 11.40 1.89 1.63
N THR A 134 11.67 0.60 1.65
CA THR A 134 12.25 -0.05 2.84
C THR A 134 13.68 0.39 3.11
N ARG A 135 14.41 0.84 2.11
CA ARG A 135 15.76 1.38 2.27
C ARG A 135 15.76 2.85 2.67
N GLY A 136 14.59 3.50 2.71
CA GLY A 136 14.51 4.92 2.97
C GLY A 136 15.01 5.77 1.82
N ALA A 137 15.06 5.21 0.60
CA ALA A 137 15.51 5.94 -0.57
C ALA A 137 14.52 7.03 -0.96
N ALA A 138 15.02 8.11 -1.52
CA ALA A 138 14.17 9.16 -2.05
C ALA A 138 13.38 8.60 -3.24
N LEU A 139 12.10 8.87 -3.28
CA LEU A 139 11.22 8.42 -4.35
C LEU A 139 11.09 9.48 -5.42
N SER A 140 11.08 9.06 -6.67
CA SER A 140 10.92 9.98 -7.80
C SER A 140 9.47 10.10 -8.25
#